data_08b1ae1a608f97b5dbd2a9a58d19ec95
#
_entry.id   08b1ae1a608f97b5dbd2a9a58d19ec95
#
_cell.length_a   1.000
_cell.length_b   1.000
_cell.length_c   1.000
_cell.angle_alpha   90.00
_cell.angle_beta   90.00
_cell.angle_gamma   90.00
#
_symmetry.space_group_name_H-M   'P 1'
#
loop_
_entity.id
_entity.type
_entity.pdbx_description
1 polymer ?
#
loop_
_entity_poly.entity_id
_entity_poly.type
_entity_poly.pdbx_seq_one_letter_code
_entity_poly.pdbx_strand_id
1 'polypeptide(L)'
;MAIGSYWADDYVQKKKSVQEAIASIRSGQRIFIGSYCGEPQCLVRGLAEAAQRFSNIEIIRLMSHETTSLYLIANKTQDQSLSIRSFYLGSADTGGLARNMRFYTPVNMSAIPQLFTSRRIPLDVALVQVSPPDDFGWMSLGVSVDVTLAAALCADRVIAQVNTKM
;
A
#
# COMPACT_ATOMS: atom_id res chain seq x y z
N MET A 1 -32.67 -14.77 2.80
CA MET A 1 -31.74 -14.45 1.70
C MET A 1 -31.42 -12.98 1.84
N ALA A 2 -30.17 -12.63 2.19
CA ALA A 2 -29.73 -11.24 2.15
C ALA A 2 -29.75 -10.83 0.67
N ILE A 3 -30.56 -9.82 0.33
CA ILE A 3 -30.51 -9.17 -0.98
C ILE A 3 -29.10 -8.54 -1.03
N GLY A 4 -28.22 -9.11 -1.85
CA GLY A 4 -26.91 -8.55 -2.05
C GLY A 4 -27.08 -7.10 -2.49
N SER A 5 -26.42 -6.15 -1.78
CA SER A 5 -26.46 -4.76 -2.19
C SER A 5 -25.89 -4.65 -3.61
N TYR A 6 -26.51 -3.81 -4.42
CA TYR A 6 -26.02 -3.56 -5.77
C TYR A 6 -24.62 -2.93 -5.65
N TRP A 7 -23.65 -3.44 -6.42
CA TRP A 7 -22.24 -3.05 -6.29
C TRP A 7 -22.02 -1.53 -6.36
N ALA A 8 -22.84 -0.80 -7.14
CA ALA A 8 -22.72 0.65 -7.26
C ALA A 8 -23.07 1.39 -5.95
N ASP A 9 -24.06 0.87 -5.20
CA ASP A 9 -24.43 1.45 -3.90
C ASP A 9 -23.30 1.22 -2.90
N ASP A 10 -22.70 0.03 -2.88
CA ASP A 10 -21.54 -0.30 -2.07
C ASP A 10 -20.33 0.58 -2.42
N TYR A 11 -20.09 0.81 -3.71
CA TYR A 11 -19.01 1.65 -4.19
C TYR A 11 -19.17 3.09 -3.69
N VAL A 12 -20.39 3.66 -3.82
CA VAL A 12 -20.67 5.02 -3.36
C VAL A 12 -20.48 5.15 -1.85
N GLN A 13 -20.97 4.17 -1.07
CA GLN A 13 -20.84 4.17 0.40
C GLN A 13 -19.39 4.02 0.86
N LYS A 14 -18.56 3.26 0.14
CA LYS A 14 -17.14 3.04 0.45
C LYS A 14 -16.22 4.16 -0.01
N LYS A 15 -16.73 5.10 -0.82
CA LYS A 15 -15.94 6.22 -1.31
C LYS A 15 -15.61 7.18 -0.17
N LYS A 16 -14.31 7.50 -0.03
CA LYS A 16 -13.79 8.34 1.05
C LYS A 16 -12.74 9.31 0.53
N SER A 17 -12.53 10.38 1.26
CA SER A 17 -11.37 11.24 1.05
C SER A 17 -10.08 10.52 1.45
N VAL A 18 -8.93 11.02 0.96
CA VAL A 18 -7.61 10.50 1.34
C VAL A 18 -7.42 10.55 2.85
N GLN A 19 -7.81 11.65 3.48
CA GLN A 19 -7.68 11.86 4.92
C GLN A 19 -8.49 10.84 5.73
N GLU A 20 -9.74 10.58 5.34
CA GLU A 20 -10.60 9.58 5.99
C GLU A 20 -10.06 8.15 5.77
N ALA A 21 -9.56 7.85 4.58
CA ALA A 21 -8.99 6.55 4.27
C ALA A 21 -7.74 6.28 5.12
N ILE A 22 -6.82 7.25 5.17
CA ILE A 22 -5.60 7.16 5.99
C ILE A 22 -5.90 7.18 7.49
N ALA A 23 -6.93 7.90 7.94
CA ALA A 23 -7.35 7.89 9.34
C ALA A 23 -7.77 6.50 9.85
N SER A 24 -8.13 5.59 8.94
CA SER A 24 -8.49 4.21 9.28
C SER A 24 -7.28 3.31 9.59
N ILE A 25 -6.07 3.74 9.26
CA ILE A 25 -4.81 3.03 9.54
C ILE A 25 -4.45 3.22 11.02
N ARG A 26 -3.90 2.19 11.64
CA ARG A 26 -3.52 2.18 13.06
C ARG A 26 -2.02 1.92 13.22
N SER A 27 -1.47 2.38 14.33
CA SER A 27 -0.11 2.01 14.75
C SER A 27 0.05 0.50 14.87
N GLY A 28 1.26 -0.01 14.63
CA GLY A 28 1.59 -1.42 14.66
C GLY A 28 1.24 -2.20 13.39
N GLN A 29 0.61 -1.58 12.39
CA GLN A 29 0.16 -2.25 11.18
C GLN A 29 1.26 -2.39 10.12
N ARG A 30 1.15 -3.46 9.32
CA ARG A 30 1.92 -3.70 8.10
C ARG A 30 1.15 -3.22 6.90
N ILE A 31 1.74 -2.29 6.16
CA ILE A 31 1.12 -1.61 5.04
C ILE A 31 1.86 -1.97 3.77
N PHE A 32 1.23 -2.70 2.87
CA PHE A 32 1.73 -2.90 1.52
C PHE A 32 1.40 -1.67 0.67
N ILE A 33 2.36 -1.22 -0.13
CA ILE A 33 2.17 -0.14 -1.11
C ILE A 33 2.37 -0.73 -2.51
N GLY A 34 1.36 -0.55 -3.38
CA GLY A 34 1.42 -0.92 -4.78
C GLY A 34 2.63 -0.34 -5.47
N SER A 35 3.19 -1.06 -6.43
CA SER A 35 4.51 -0.79 -7.00
C SER A 35 4.46 0.02 -8.29
N TYR A 36 5.54 0.76 -8.55
CA TYR A 36 5.85 1.44 -9.81
C TYR A 36 4.71 2.32 -10.35
N CYS A 37 4.27 2.06 -11.59
CA CYS A 37 3.17 2.81 -12.21
C CYS A 37 1.82 2.62 -11.51
N GLY A 38 1.67 1.55 -10.70
CA GLY A 38 0.51 1.29 -9.85
C GLY A 38 0.64 1.86 -8.44
N GLU A 39 1.68 2.64 -8.13
CA GLU A 39 1.82 3.27 -6.81
C GLU A 39 0.71 4.29 -6.58
N PRO A 40 -0.07 4.18 -5.49
CA PRO A 40 -1.17 5.09 -5.19
C PRO A 40 -0.65 6.39 -4.56
N GLN A 41 -0.12 7.29 -5.36
CA GLN A 41 0.64 8.46 -4.92
C GLN A 41 -0.14 9.39 -3.97
N CYS A 42 -1.46 9.58 -4.20
CA CYS A 42 -2.26 10.41 -3.31
C CYS A 42 -2.36 9.79 -1.90
N LEU A 43 -2.52 8.46 -1.82
CA LEU A 43 -2.54 7.74 -0.55
C LEU A 43 -1.17 7.76 0.13
N VAL A 44 -0.08 7.61 -0.64
CA VAL A 44 1.29 7.68 -0.11
C VAL A 44 1.59 9.06 0.46
N ARG A 45 1.20 10.13 -0.24
CA ARG A 45 1.32 11.51 0.28
C ARG A 45 0.50 11.72 1.54
N GLY A 46 -0.77 11.28 1.55
CA GLY A 46 -1.62 11.36 2.73
C GLY A 46 -1.05 10.59 3.93
N LEU A 47 -0.44 9.41 3.67
CA LEU A 47 0.27 8.64 4.69
C LEU A 47 1.49 9.42 5.23
N ALA A 48 2.25 10.09 4.36
CA ALA A 48 3.38 10.93 4.74
C ALA A 48 2.96 12.15 5.58
N GLU A 49 1.86 12.79 5.23
CA GLU A 49 1.31 13.91 5.99
C GLU A 49 0.85 13.49 7.38
N ALA A 50 0.28 12.29 7.49
CA ALA A 50 -0.20 11.73 8.74
C ALA A 50 0.87 10.98 9.55
N ALA A 51 2.12 10.94 9.10
CA ALA A 51 3.18 10.09 9.64
C ALA A 51 3.40 10.25 11.16
N GLN A 52 3.25 11.47 11.67
CA GLN A 52 3.42 11.76 13.12
C GLN A 52 2.36 11.08 14.01
N ARG A 53 1.26 10.63 13.43
CA ARG A 53 0.17 9.94 14.15
C ARG A 53 0.44 8.47 14.40
N PHE A 54 1.42 7.92 13.71
CA PHE A 54 1.68 6.48 13.69
C PHE A 54 2.97 6.14 14.44
N SER A 55 2.92 5.04 15.15
CA SER A 55 4.08 4.40 15.76
C SER A 55 4.13 2.93 15.33
N ASN A 56 5.35 2.41 15.18
CA ASN A 56 5.62 1.00 14.87
C ASN A 56 4.89 0.48 13.61
N ILE A 57 4.99 1.22 12.50
CA ILE A 57 4.47 0.80 11.20
C ILE A 57 5.57 0.10 10.40
N GLU A 58 5.23 -1.01 9.73
CA GLU A 58 6.08 -1.62 8.72
C GLU A 58 5.49 -1.37 7.33
N ILE A 59 6.22 -0.64 6.48
CA ILE A 59 5.88 -0.46 5.06
C ILE A 59 6.54 -1.58 4.26
N ILE A 60 5.74 -2.28 3.47
CA ILE A 60 6.18 -3.37 2.59
C ILE A 60 5.99 -2.93 1.15
N ARG A 61 7.06 -3.02 0.35
CA ARG A 61 7.02 -2.62 -1.06
C ARG A 61 7.92 -3.48 -1.93
N LEU A 62 7.60 -3.58 -3.21
CA LEU A 62 8.49 -4.12 -4.22
C LEU A 62 9.42 -3.02 -4.75
N MET A 63 8.86 -2.05 -5.43
CA MET A 63 9.55 -0.87 -5.97
C MET A 63 8.65 0.36 -5.79
N SER A 64 9.25 1.52 -5.55
CA SER A 64 8.54 2.79 -5.44
C SER A 64 8.99 3.74 -6.55
N HIS A 65 8.07 4.49 -7.07
CA HIS A 65 8.34 5.56 -8.02
C HIS A 65 8.67 6.87 -7.29
N GLU A 66 8.04 7.11 -6.14
CA GLU A 66 8.19 8.33 -5.37
C GLU A 66 8.93 8.08 -4.04
N THR A 67 10.25 8.01 -4.11
CA THR A 67 11.14 7.85 -2.94
C THR A 67 11.01 8.98 -1.94
N THR A 68 10.69 10.17 -2.41
CA THR A 68 10.60 11.38 -1.60
C THR A 68 9.52 11.29 -0.52
N SER A 69 8.36 10.71 -0.83
CA SER A 69 7.26 10.63 0.13
C SER A 69 7.54 9.64 1.26
N LEU A 70 8.16 8.49 0.95
CA LEU A 70 8.58 7.53 1.98
C LEU A 70 9.71 8.08 2.85
N TYR A 71 10.61 8.86 2.26
CA TYR A 71 11.64 9.60 2.97
C TYR A 71 11.04 10.65 3.93
N LEU A 72 10.01 11.37 3.48
CA LEU A 72 9.29 12.32 4.34
C LEU A 72 8.57 11.62 5.51
N ILE A 73 8.00 10.44 5.28
CA ILE A 73 7.42 9.63 6.36
C ILE A 73 8.49 9.27 7.38
N ALA A 74 9.62 8.75 6.93
CA ALA A 74 10.71 8.33 7.79
C ALA A 74 11.29 9.48 8.62
N ASN A 75 11.43 10.66 8.03
CA ASN A 75 11.99 11.83 8.73
C ASN A 75 11.01 12.52 9.68
N LYS A 76 9.71 12.35 9.49
CA LYS A 76 8.69 12.94 10.35
C LYS A 76 8.34 12.07 11.57
N THR A 77 8.69 10.79 11.55
CA THR A 77 8.49 9.90 12.70
C THR A 77 9.63 10.14 13.71
N GLN A 78 9.35 10.85 14.79
CA GLN A 78 10.36 11.25 15.79
C GLN A 78 10.97 10.06 16.54
N ASP A 79 10.33 8.91 16.59
CA ASP A 79 10.70 7.78 17.46
C ASP A 79 11.27 6.55 16.73
N GLN A 80 11.78 6.69 15.51
CA GLN A 80 12.31 5.55 14.72
C GLN A 80 11.33 4.35 14.59
N SER A 81 10.05 4.61 14.70
CA SER A 81 8.99 3.60 14.76
C SER A 81 8.47 3.19 13.38
N LEU A 82 9.11 3.64 12.31
CA LEU A 82 8.80 3.25 10.94
C LEU A 82 9.87 2.33 10.39
N SER A 83 9.49 1.18 9.90
CA SER A 83 10.38 0.29 9.15
C SER A 83 9.91 0.13 7.71
N ILE A 84 10.85 -0.01 6.78
CA ILE A 84 10.58 -0.24 5.36
C ILE A 84 11.21 -1.56 4.95
N ARG A 85 10.39 -2.52 4.56
CA ARG A 85 10.80 -3.77 3.96
C ARG A 85 10.69 -3.69 2.45
N SER A 86 11.81 -3.86 1.75
CA SER A 86 11.86 -3.90 0.29
C SER A 86 12.27 -5.28 -0.18
N PHE A 87 11.69 -5.73 -1.30
CA PHE A 87 12.08 -6.95 -2.00
C PHE A 87 13.06 -6.68 -3.14
N TYR A 88 13.24 -5.42 -3.49
CA TYR A 88 14.13 -4.98 -4.56
C TYR A 88 14.91 -3.72 -4.17
N LEU A 89 16.21 -3.67 -4.50
CA LEU A 89 17.10 -2.56 -4.13
C LEU A 89 17.40 -1.59 -5.27
N GLY A 90 16.93 -1.87 -6.48
CA GLY A 90 17.55 -1.38 -7.71
C GLY A 90 17.25 0.05 -8.14
N SER A 91 16.38 0.85 -7.52
CA SER A 91 16.00 2.11 -8.15
C SER A 91 15.72 3.29 -7.23
N ALA A 92 15.77 3.12 -5.94
CA ALA A 92 15.42 4.20 -5.03
C ALA A 92 16.67 4.79 -4.39
N ASP A 93 16.83 6.10 -4.52
CA ASP A 93 17.76 6.83 -3.67
C ASP A 93 17.33 6.65 -2.20
N THR A 94 18.00 5.71 -1.56
CA THR A 94 17.76 5.39 -0.16
C THR A 94 18.71 6.16 0.75
N GLY A 95 19.47 7.11 0.23
CA GLY A 95 20.53 7.82 0.93
C GLY A 95 20.11 8.49 2.23
N GLY A 96 18.87 8.90 2.33
CA GLY A 96 18.34 9.62 3.47
C GLY A 96 17.71 8.80 4.59
N LEU A 97 17.51 7.49 4.41
CA LEU A 97 16.91 6.65 5.45
C LEU A 97 17.97 6.06 6.37
N ALA A 98 17.77 6.11 7.67
CA ALA A 98 18.66 5.48 8.64
C ALA A 98 18.74 3.95 8.39
N ARG A 99 19.94 3.36 8.60
CA ARG A 99 20.17 1.94 8.29
C ARG A 99 19.27 0.99 9.09
N ASN A 100 18.90 1.35 10.29
CA ASN A 100 18.02 0.56 11.18
C ASN A 100 16.54 0.58 10.78
N MET A 101 16.16 1.42 9.80
CA MET A 101 14.78 1.54 9.33
C MET A 101 14.52 0.76 8.03
N ARG A 102 15.53 0.08 7.50
CA ARG A 102 15.45 -0.62 6.22
C ARG A 102 15.71 -2.08 6.38
N PHE A 103 14.81 -2.86 5.85
CA PHE A 103 14.96 -4.29 5.75
C PHE A 103 14.88 -4.71 4.28
N TYR A 104 15.83 -5.50 3.85
CA TYR A 104 15.81 -6.12 2.55
C TYR A 104 15.56 -7.61 2.71
N THR A 105 14.60 -8.13 1.96
CA THR A 105 14.29 -9.56 1.92
C THR A 105 14.66 -10.10 0.55
N PRO A 106 15.83 -10.74 0.41
CA PRO A 106 16.27 -11.30 -0.87
C PRO A 106 15.42 -12.52 -1.22
N VAL A 107 14.60 -12.39 -2.24
CA VAL A 107 13.69 -13.44 -2.68
C VAL A 107 13.39 -13.26 -4.17
N ASN A 108 13.16 -14.35 -4.87
CA ASN A 108 12.71 -14.28 -6.26
C ASN A 108 11.33 -13.65 -6.34
N MET A 109 11.10 -12.76 -7.30
CA MET A 109 9.84 -12.04 -7.46
C MET A 109 8.64 -12.98 -7.53
N SER A 110 8.77 -14.13 -8.20
CA SER A 110 7.72 -15.15 -8.31
C SER A 110 7.35 -15.81 -6.98
N ALA A 111 8.21 -15.75 -5.97
CA ALA A 111 7.96 -16.32 -4.66
C ALA A 111 7.33 -15.34 -3.66
N ILE A 112 7.34 -14.03 -3.96
CA ILE A 112 6.76 -13.02 -3.06
C ILE A 112 5.26 -13.26 -2.80
N PRO A 113 4.41 -13.57 -3.80
CA PRO A 113 3.01 -13.85 -3.57
C PRO A 113 2.78 -14.94 -2.51
N GLN A 114 3.64 -15.97 -2.51
CA GLN A 114 3.54 -17.06 -1.54
C GLN A 114 3.83 -16.60 -0.10
N LEU A 115 4.66 -15.56 0.08
CA LEU A 115 4.92 -15.00 1.42
C LEU A 115 3.66 -14.35 2.01
N PHE A 116 2.81 -13.77 1.17
CA PHE A 116 1.54 -13.16 1.58
C PHE A 116 0.47 -14.23 1.80
N THR A 117 0.27 -15.14 0.84
CA THR A 117 -0.75 -16.19 0.92
C THR A 117 -0.51 -17.17 2.07
N SER A 118 0.75 -17.48 2.38
CA SER A 118 1.13 -18.32 3.54
C SER A 118 1.15 -17.55 4.86
N ARG A 119 0.84 -16.28 4.86
CA ARG A 119 0.92 -15.36 6.01
C ARG A 119 2.29 -15.34 6.70
N ARG A 120 3.36 -15.73 6.03
CA ARG A 120 4.74 -15.53 6.54
C ARG A 120 5.05 -14.04 6.65
N ILE A 121 4.49 -13.25 5.77
CA ILE A 121 4.43 -11.78 5.85
C ILE A 121 2.95 -11.41 5.83
N PRO A 122 2.27 -11.34 6.99
CA PRO A 122 0.88 -10.90 7.03
C PRO A 122 0.78 -9.42 6.69
N LEU A 123 -0.30 -9.05 6.01
CA LEU A 123 -0.58 -7.68 5.60
C LEU A 123 -1.88 -7.21 6.27
N ASP A 124 -1.81 -6.12 7.01
CA ASP A 124 -3.00 -5.50 7.61
C ASP A 124 -3.72 -4.61 6.59
N VAL A 125 -2.94 -3.85 5.81
CA VAL A 125 -3.47 -2.90 4.84
C VAL A 125 -2.71 -3.01 3.52
N ALA A 126 -3.44 -3.02 2.40
CA ALA A 126 -2.86 -2.84 1.07
C ALA A 126 -3.35 -1.51 0.48
N LEU A 127 -2.41 -0.62 0.16
CA LEU A 127 -2.66 0.62 -0.58
C LEU A 127 -2.40 0.33 -2.06
N VAL A 128 -3.44 0.40 -2.90
CA VAL A 128 -3.35 0.06 -4.32
C VAL A 128 -3.95 1.17 -5.18
N GLN A 129 -3.58 1.20 -6.46
CA GLN A 129 -4.23 2.04 -7.47
C GLN A 129 -5.04 1.15 -8.40
N VAL A 130 -6.23 1.61 -8.77
CA VAL A 130 -7.16 0.87 -9.62
C VAL A 130 -7.86 1.79 -10.62
N SER A 131 -8.39 1.21 -11.72
CA SER A 131 -9.30 1.91 -12.62
C SER A 131 -10.63 2.23 -11.93
N PRO A 132 -11.47 3.11 -12.49
CA PRO A 132 -12.87 3.14 -12.14
C PRO A 132 -13.51 1.77 -12.34
N PRO A 133 -14.60 1.44 -11.61
CA PRO A 133 -15.35 0.21 -11.84
C PRO A 133 -15.99 0.24 -13.24
N ASP A 134 -16.03 -0.91 -13.88
CA ASP A 134 -16.80 -1.14 -15.09
C ASP A 134 -18.30 -1.35 -14.78
N ASP A 135 -19.11 -1.68 -15.80
CA ASP A 135 -20.55 -1.89 -15.66
C ASP A 135 -20.91 -3.06 -14.71
N PHE A 136 -19.97 -3.93 -14.40
CA PHE A 136 -20.12 -5.07 -13.49
C PHE A 136 -19.49 -4.83 -12.12
N GLY A 137 -18.86 -3.68 -11.90
CA GLY A 137 -18.16 -3.33 -10.66
C GLY A 137 -16.72 -3.85 -10.58
N TRP A 138 -16.15 -4.38 -11.68
CA TRP A 138 -14.76 -4.81 -11.71
C TRP A 138 -13.82 -3.62 -11.87
N MET A 139 -12.70 -3.68 -11.17
CA MET A 139 -11.65 -2.69 -11.22
C MET A 139 -10.33 -3.35 -11.62
N SER A 140 -9.54 -2.69 -12.46
CA SER A 140 -8.25 -3.18 -12.92
C SER A 140 -7.11 -2.59 -12.08
N LEU A 141 -6.09 -3.40 -11.81
CA LEU A 141 -4.80 -2.93 -11.27
C LEU A 141 -3.90 -2.29 -12.34
N GLY A 142 -4.33 -2.29 -13.60
CA GLY A 142 -3.61 -1.70 -14.71
C GLY A 142 -2.33 -2.43 -15.07
N VAL A 143 -1.25 -1.68 -15.27
CA VAL A 143 0.02 -2.23 -15.77
C VAL A 143 0.91 -2.86 -14.69
N SER A 144 0.72 -2.50 -13.43
CA SER A 144 1.56 -2.98 -12.31
C SER A 144 0.77 -3.97 -11.44
N VAL A 145 0.34 -5.07 -12.05
CA VAL A 145 -0.37 -6.14 -11.33
C VAL A 145 0.57 -6.89 -10.39
N ASP A 146 1.73 -7.29 -10.90
CA ASP A 146 2.86 -7.94 -10.22
C ASP A 146 2.47 -8.68 -8.91
N VAL A 147 3.11 -8.36 -7.80
CA VAL A 147 2.78 -8.90 -6.47
C VAL A 147 1.60 -8.16 -5.81
N THR A 148 1.14 -7.06 -6.41
CA THR A 148 0.06 -6.20 -5.88
C THR A 148 -1.26 -6.94 -5.79
N LEU A 149 -1.57 -7.80 -6.79
CA LEU A 149 -2.77 -8.62 -6.74
C LEU A 149 -2.78 -9.55 -5.52
N ALA A 150 -1.68 -10.26 -5.28
CA ALA A 150 -1.57 -11.15 -4.13
C ALA A 150 -1.66 -10.37 -2.81
N ALA A 151 -1.03 -9.20 -2.73
CA ALA A 151 -1.12 -8.33 -1.56
C ALA A 151 -2.56 -7.87 -1.31
N ALA A 152 -3.28 -7.44 -2.36
CA ALA A 152 -4.68 -7.01 -2.24
C ALA A 152 -5.61 -8.14 -1.81
N LEU A 153 -5.38 -9.37 -2.28
CA LEU A 153 -6.19 -10.55 -1.91
C LEU A 153 -5.90 -11.06 -0.49
N CYS A 154 -4.71 -10.80 0.04
CA CYS A 154 -4.25 -11.34 1.32
C CYS A 154 -4.31 -10.33 2.48
N ALA A 155 -4.39 -9.03 2.19
CA ALA A 155 -4.50 -8.00 3.20
C ALA A 155 -5.86 -8.05 3.91
N ASP A 156 -5.86 -7.76 5.21
CA ASP A 156 -7.09 -7.70 5.99
C ASP A 156 -7.97 -6.51 5.54
N ARG A 157 -7.37 -5.48 4.94
CA ARG A 157 -8.06 -4.32 4.36
C ARG A 157 -7.36 -3.82 3.11
N VAL A 158 -8.14 -3.48 2.09
CA VAL A 158 -7.65 -2.80 0.89
C VAL A 158 -8.16 -1.36 0.86
N ILE A 159 -7.27 -0.41 0.63
CA ILE A 159 -7.58 0.99 0.37
C ILE A 159 -7.14 1.28 -1.07
N ALA A 160 -8.10 1.53 -1.94
CA ALA A 160 -7.85 1.72 -3.36
C ALA A 160 -7.97 3.19 -3.75
N GLN A 161 -6.93 3.71 -4.39
CA GLN A 161 -6.97 4.99 -5.10
C GLN A 161 -7.54 4.75 -6.49
N VAL A 162 -8.69 5.33 -6.79
CA VAL A 162 -9.29 5.25 -8.13
C VAL A 162 -8.63 6.29 -9.05
N ASN A 163 -8.02 5.82 -10.12
CA ASN A 163 -7.41 6.66 -11.15
C ASN A 163 -8.32 6.69 -12.38
N THR A 164 -8.96 7.84 -12.62
CA THR A 164 -9.88 8.03 -13.75
C THR A 164 -9.19 8.14 -15.12
N LYS A 165 -7.86 8.10 -15.16
CA LYS A 165 -7.05 8.09 -16.38
C LYS A 165 -6.51 6.70 -16.75
N MET A 166 -6.94 5.67 -16.00
CA MET A 166 -6.52 4.29 -16.20
C MET A 166 -7.61 3.46 -16.86
#